data_2280b64b53d5ccb1e663b9f5dab3dea3
#
_entry.id   2280b64b53d5ccb1e663b9f5dab3dea3
#
_cell.length_a   1.000
_cell.length_b   1.000
_cell.length_c   1.000
_cell.angle_alpha   90.00
_cell.angle_beta   90.00
_cell.angle_gamma   90.00
#
_symmetry.space_group_name_H-M   'P 1'
#
loop_
_entity.id
_entity.type
_entity.pdbx_description
1 polymer ?
#
loop_
_entity_poly.entity_id
_entity_poly.type
_entity_poly.pdbx_seq_one_letter_code
_entity_poly.pdbx_strand_id
1 'polypeptide(L)'
;MVAIAEAVGCSRRTVYTYYKDKQALLMAVIEREISLMSQSLSEVLSRPADAITKLMVLLDNHLQLIQKTVQRQGEHNASFFSDSFNIERLRLKYDQSEYDMLKRILQEGHDRGELVVPDINSTAYLLLKSFKSLEAPYINRYHHEYGKEDYLRIIAAMKQLLRQGLTNHANTKPITQ
;
A
#
# COMPACT_ATOMS: atom_id res chain seq x y z
N MET A 1 13.09 -3.97 25.92
CA MET A 1 14.51 -4.17 25.54
C MET A 1 15.06 -5.51 26.04
N VAL A 2 14.79 -5.97 27.27
CA VAL A 2 15.26 -7.28 27.78
C VAL A 2 14.69 -8.41 26.94
N ALA A 3 13.38 -8.54 26.85
CA ALA A 3 12.70 -9.58 26.06
C ALA A 3 13.12 -9.57 24.57
N ILE A 4 13.44 -8.40 24.00
CA ILE A 4 13.93 -8.28 22.63
C ILE A 4 15.34 -8.87 22.51
N ALA A 5 16.23 -8.54 23.45
CA ALA A 5 17.59 -9.07 23.47
C ALA A 5 17.60 -10.59 23.62
N GLU A 6 16.76 -11.13 24.48
CA GLU A 6 16.56 -12.57 24.66
C GLU A 6 16.05 -13.25 23.38
N ALA A 7 15.05 -12.66 22.75
CA ALA A 7 14.45 -13.21 21.52
C ALA A 7 15.44 -13.28 20.34
N VAL A 8 16.40 -12.34 20.25
CA VAL A 8 17.41 -12.31 19.18
C VAL A 8 18.76 -12.91 19.61
N GLY A 9 18.86 -13.48 20.81
CA GLY A 9 20.06 -14.15 21.31
C GLY A 9 21.26 -13.22 21.54
N CYS A 10 21.03 -11.95 21.91
CA CYS A 10 22.11 -11.00 22.17
C CYS A 10 21.96 -10.31 23.53
N SER A 11 23.01 -9.56 23.96
CA SER A 11 22.94 -8.83 25.22
C SER A 11 22.07 -7.58 25.09
N ARG A 12 21.44 -7.17 26.20
CA ARG A 12 20.75 -5.88 26.31
C ARG A 12 21.66 -4.71 25.90
N ARG A 13 22.94 -4.76 26.28
CA ARG A 13 23.94 -3.77 25.90
C ARG A 13 24.10 -3.70 24.38
N THR A 14 24.12 -4.83 23.70
CA THR A 14 24.20 -4.91 22.25
C THR A 14 23.02 -4.20 21.60
N VAL A 15 21.79 -4.43 22.07
CA VAL A 15 20.60 -3.73 21.55
C VAL A 15 20.71 -2.21 21.71
N TYR A 16 21.19 -1.75 22.88
CA TYR A 16 21.38 -0.31 23.14
C TYR A 16 22.50 0.32 22.31
N THR A 17 23.45 -0.46 21.81
CA THR A 17 24.47 0.04 20.87
C THR A 17 23.85 0.49 19.54
N TYR A 18 22.78 -0.18 19.09
CA TYR A 18 22.11 0.14 17.82
C TYR A 18 20.91 1.09 18.00
N TYR A 19 20.17 0.95 19.11
CA TYR A 19 18.93 1.68 19.34
C TYR A 19 18.92 2.29 20.75
N LYS A 20 18.96 3.61 20.83
CA LYS A 20 19.02 4.35 22.10
C LYS A 20 17.87 4.01 23.07
N ASP A 21 16.69 3.68 22.54
CA ASP A 21 15.48 3.36 23.30
C ASP A 21 14.54 2.44 22.52
N LYS A 22 13.44 2.03 23.14
CA LYS A 22 12.43 1.18 22.54
C LYS A 22 11.74 1.86 21.34
N GLN A 23 11.58 3.18 21.40
CA GLN A 23 10.94 3.94 20.35
C GLN A 23 11.82 4.02 19.11
N ALA A 24 13.15 4.23 19.27
CA ALA A 24 14.10 4.20 18.15
C ALA A 24 14.12 2.85 17.43
N LEU A 25 14.11 1.74 18.20
CA LEU A 25 14.01 0.39 17.63
C LEU A 25 12.71 0.21 16.85
N LEU A 26 11.61 0.65 17.43
CA LEU A 26 10.30 0.57 16.83
C LEU A 26 10.22 1.33 15.52
N MET A 27 10.72 2.56 15.49
CA MET A 27 10.79 3.37 14.27
C MET A 27 11.62 2.70 13.19
N ALA A 28 12.74 2.07 13.54
CA ALA A 28 13.57 1.33 12.60
C ALA A 28 12.85 0.11 12.01
N VAL A 29 12.05 -0.59 12.82
CA VAL A 29 11.21 -1.71 12.33
C VAL A 29 10.17 -1.21 11.33
N ILE A 30 9.47 -0.12 11.64
CA ILE A 30 8.46 0.47 10.76
C ILE A 30 9.10 0.95 9.45
N GLU A 31 10.21 1.67 9.55
CA GLU A 31 10.92 2.17 8.38
C GLU A 31 11.36 1.02 7.46
N ARG A 32 11.82 -0.08 8.03
CA ARG A 32 12.17 -1.28 7.28
C ARG A 32 10.95 -1.89 6.58
N GLU A 33 9.82 -2.04 7.28
CA GLU A 33 8.58 -2.59 6.68
C GLU A 33 8.09 -1.69 5.54
N ILE A 34 8.06 -0.37 5.75
CA ILE A 34 7.70 0.61 4.70
C ILE A 34 8.65 0.52 3.50
N SER A 35 9.95 0.37 3.74
CA SER A 35 10.95 0.24 2.68
C SER A 35 10.74 -1.03 1.85
N LEU A 36 10.48 -2.17 2.51
CA LEU A 36 10.16 -3.43 1.84
C LEU A 36 8.87 -3.34 1.02
N MET A 37 7.85 -2.67 1.56
CA MET A 37 6.61 -2.39 0.84
C MET A 37 6.86 -1.56 -0.41
N SER A 38 7.58 -0.45 -0.28
CA SER A 38 7.91 0.43 -1.40
C SER A 38 8.70 -0.30 -2.50
N GLN A 39 9.65 -1.15 -2.11
CA GLN A 39 10.39 -1.98 -3.05
C GLN A 39 9.49 -2.96 -3.79
N SER A 40 8.63 -3.69 -3.07
CA SER A 40 7.70 -4.65 -3.66
C SER A 40 6.72 -3.97 -4.63
N LEU A 41 6.24 -2.77 -4.29
CA LEU A 41 5.36 -1.99 -5.16
C LEU A 41 6.11 -1.47 -6.40
N SER A 42 7.37 -1.06 -6.27
CA SER A 42 8.18 -0.57 -7.39
C SER A 42 8.44 -1.64 -8.46
N GLU A 43 8.47 -2.92 -8.07
CA GLU A 43 8.60 -4.04 -9.00
C GLU A 43 7.42 -4.14 -9.98
N VAL A 44 6.25 -3.63 -9.60
CA VAL A 44 5.07 -3.58 -10.48
C VAL A 44 5.34 -2.72 -11.71
N LEU A 45 6.10 -1.62 -11.55
CA LEU A 45 6.44 -0.72 -12.66
C LEU A 45 7.25 -1.39 -13.76
N SER A 46 8.15 -2.31 -13.40
CA SER A 46 9.02 -3.00 -14.33
C SER A 46 8.36 -4.17 -15.08
N ARG A 47 7.13 -4.57 -14.68
CA ARG A 47 6.44 -5.70 -15.32
C ARG A 47 5.97 -5.35 -16.73
N PRO A 48 6.14 -6.26 -17.69
CA PRO A 48 5.60 -6.10 -19.05
C PRO A 48 4.08 -6.36 -19.03
N ALA A 49 3.30 -5.34 -18.63
CA ALA A 49 1.85 -5.40 -18.55
C ALA A 49 1.25 -4.06 -18.95
N ASP A 50 -0.02 -4.06 -19.37
CA ASP A 50 -0.76 -2.83 -19.58
C ASP A 50 -0.98 -2.04 -18.30
N ALA A 51 -1.28 -0.76 -18.43
CA ALA A 51 -1.38 0.16 -17.31
C ALA A 51 -2.52 -0.23 -16.34
N ILE A 52 -3.65 -0.71 -16.84
CA ILE A 52 -4.78 -1.12 -15.99
C ILE A 52 -4.41 -2.36 -15.17
N THR A 53 -3.69 -3.31 -15.75
CA THR A 53 -3.18 -4.49 -15.04
C THR A 53 -2.18 -4.07 -13.96
N LYS A 54 -1.27 -3.13 -14.25
CA LYS A 54 -0.34 -2.59 -13.24
C LYS A 54 -1.08 -1.94 -12.07
N LEU A 55 -2.14 -1.15 -12.33
CA LEU A 55 -2.96 -0.56 -11.28
C LEU A 55 -3.66 -1.61 -10.41
N MET A 56 -4.20 -2.68 -11.02
CA MET A 56 -4.82 -3.79 -10.27
C MET A 56 -3.81 -4.51 -9.37
N VAL A 57 -2.63 -4.82 -9.92
CA VAL A 57 -1.56 -5.49 -9.15
C VAL A 57 -1.04 -4.57 -8.04
N LEU A 58 -0.93 -3.26 -8.30
CA LEU A 58 -0.52 -2.30 -7.27
C LEU A 58 -1.51 -2.29 -6.10
N LEU A 59 -2.81 -2.23 -6.37
CA LEU A 59 -3.86 -2.30 -5.36
C LEU A 59 -3.80 -3.62 -4.57
N ASP A 60 -3.69 -4.76 -5.26
CA ASP A 60 -3.63 -6.07 -4.58
C ASP A 60 -2.40 -6.19 -3.69
N ASN A 61 -1.23 -5.77 -4.18
CA ASN A 61 0.00 -5.78 -3.40
C ASN A 61 -0.10 -4.86 -2.19
N HIS A 62 -0.65 -3.65 -2.36
CA HIS A 62 -0.89 -2.70 -1.28
C HIS A 62 -1.71 -3.34 -0.15
N LEU A 63 -2.88 -3.90 -0.48
CA LEU A 63 -3.77 -4.53 0.51
C LEU A 63 -3.16 -5.77 1.16
N GLN A 64 -2.45 -6.61 0.40
CA GLN A 64 -1.77 -7.79 0.94
C GLN A 64 -0.64 -7.41 1.92
N LEU A 65 0.10 -6.34 1.62
CA LEU A 65 1.18 -5.89 2.48
C LEU A 65 0.66 -5.35 3.80
N ILE A 66 -0.41 -4.53 3.76
CA ILE A 66 -1.08 -4.04 4.97
C ILE A 66 -1.60 -5.23 5.80
N GLN A 67 -2.27 -6.18 5.17
CA GLN A 67 -2.77 -7.37 5.86
C GLN A 67 -1.64 -8.15 6.55
N LYS A 68 -0.54 -8.42 5.84
CA LYS A 68 0.63 -9.13 6.40
C LYS A 68 1.27 -8.35 7.55
N THR A 69 1.38 -7.04 7.41
CA THR A 69 1.98 -6.17 8.44
C THR A 69 1.13 -6.19 9.71
N VAL A 70 -0.19 -6.05 9.59
CA VAL A 70 -1.12 -6.11 10.73
C VAL A 70 -1.10 -7.49 11.40
N GLN A 71 -1.07 -8.58 10.61
CA GLN A 71 -1.01 -9.94 11.14
C GLN A 71 0.29 -10.22 11.92
N ARG A 72 1.45 -9.74 11.45
CA ARG A 72 2.74 -9.91 12.13
C ARG A 72 2.81 -9.18 13.45
N GLN A 73 2.13 -8.05 13.58
CA GLN A 73 2.20 -7.22 14.79
C GLN A 73 1.26 -7.67 15.90
N GLY A 74 0.36 -8.63 15.63
CA GLY A 74 -0.59 -9.17 16.59
C GLY A 74 -1.61 -8.17 17.10
N GLU A 75 -2.47 -8.63 18.01
CA GLU A 75 -3.66 -7.88 18.48
C GLU A 75 -3.38 -6.59 19.25
N HIS A 76 -2.18 -6.43 19.80
CA HIS A 76 -1.87 -5.35 20.72
C HIS A 76 -1.35 -4.06 20.05
N ASN A 77 -1.11 -4.06 18.75
CA ASN A 77 -0.40 -2.97 18.07
C ASN A 77 -1.22 -2.19 17.03
N ALA A 78 -2.53 -2.39 16.94
CA ALA A 78 -3.37 -1.58 16.05
C ALA A 78 -3.38 -0.08 16.46
N SER A 79 -3.29 0.22 17.77
CA SER A 79 -3.09 1.58 18.30
C SER A 79 -1.73 2.18 17.93
N PHE A 80 -0.81 1.34 17.53
CA PHE A 80 0.56 1.69 17.18
C PHE A 80 0.66 2.55 15.91
N PHE A 81 -0.21 2.32 14.94
CA PHE A 81 -0.26 3.12 13.72
C PHE A 81 -0.96 4.46 13.90
N SER A 82 -1.66 4.68 15.03
CA SER A 82 -2.49 5.86 15.23
C SER A 82 -1.83 7.00 16.01
N ASP A 83 -0.80 6.73 16.82
CA ASP A 83 -0.49 7.65 17.93
C ASP A 83 0.85 8.40 17.92
N SER A 84 1.72 8.29 16.91
CA SER A 84 2.95 9.07 16.97
C SER A 84 3.25 9.88 15.71
N PHE A 85 3.60 11.14 15.91
CA PHE A 85 4.06 12.09 14.89
C PHE A 85 5.16 11.54 13.96
N ASN A 86 6.03 10.69 14.49
CA ASN A 86 7.11 10.08 13.69
C ASN A 86 6.58 9.01 12.72
N ILE A 87 5.55 8.26 13.13
CA ILE A 87 4.87 7.28 12.26
C ILE A 87 4.17 8.02 11.13
N GLU A 88 3.52 9.14 11.42
CA GLU A 88 2.87 9.97 10.40
C GLU A 88 3.88 10.49 9.36
N ARG A 89 5.07 10.94 9.79
CA ARG A 89 6.13 11.35 8.84
C ARG A 89 6.60 10.21 7.94
N LEU A 90 6.72 8.99 8.47
CA LEU A 90 7.08 7.83 7.66
C LEU A 90 5.95 7.47 6.68
N ARG A 91 4.70 7.53 7.13
CA ARG A 91 3.53 7.32 6.27
C ARG A 91 3.49 8.33 5.13
N LEU A 92 3.73 9.62 5.41
CA LEU A 92 3.78 10.66 4.39
C LEU A 92 4.87 10.39 3.33
N LYS A 93 6.04 9.92 3.75
CA LYS A 93 7.11 9.55 2.81
C LYS A 93 6.71 8.37 1.92
N TYR A 94 6.04 7.38 2.50
CA TYR A 94 5.52 6.23 1.77
C TYR A 94 4.41 6.64 0.80
N ASP A 95 3.47 7.47 1.25
CA ASP A 95 2.38 8.02 0.44
C ASP A 95 2.90 8.76 -0.78
N GLN A 96 3.98 9.54 -0.62
CA GLN A 96 4.60 10.22 -1.73
C GLN A 96 5.18 9.23 -2.75
N SER A 97 5.86 8.19 -2.30
CA SER A 97 6.41 7.15 -3.17
C SER A 97 5.31 6.42 -3.95
N GLU A 98 4.22 6.08 -3.29
CA GLU A 98 3.07 5.42 -3.93
C GLU A 98 2.35 6.34 -4.92
N TYR A 99 2.19 7.62 -4.55
CA TYR A 99 1.66 8.63 -5.45
C TYR A 99 2.49 8.76 -6.74
N ASP A 100 3.82 8.79 -6.62
CA ASP A 100 4.72 8.89 -7.77
C ASP A 100 4.64 7.63 -8.65
N MET A 101 4.49 6.45 -8.06
CA MET A 101 4.25 5.21 -8.80
C MET A 101 2.92 5.24 -9.56
N LEU A 102 1.83 5.66 -8.91
CA LEU A 102 0.53 5.82 -9.56
C LEU A 102 0.59 6.80 -10.73
N LYS A 103 1.22 7.97 -10.52
CA LYS A 103 1.43 8.94 -11.61
C LYS A 103 2.14 8.33 -12.80
N ARG A 104 3.21 7.59 -12.54
CA ARG A 104 4.00 6.98 -13.60
C ARG A 104 3.18 5.94 -14.39
N ILE A 105 2.41 5.08 -13.72
CA ILE A 105 1.55 4.11 -14.39
C ILE A 105 0.50 4.82 -15.25
N LEU A 106 -0.16 5.84 -14.69
CA LEU A 106 -1.18 6.61 -15.40
C LEU A 106 -0.61 7.35 -16.61
N GLN A 107 0.58 7.97 -16.47
CA GLN A 107 1.25 8.65 -17.57
C GLN A 107 1.64 7.68 -18.68
N GLU A 108 2.31 6.55 -18.33
CA GLU A 108 2.68 5.53 -19.31
C GLU A 108 1.47 4.97 -20.05
N GLY A 109 0.36 4.72 -19.34
CA GLY A 109 -0.88 4.22 -19.95
C GLY A 109 -1.57 5.26 -20.83
N HIS A 110 -1.55 6.54 -20.44
CA HIS A 110 -2.07 7.64 -21.24
C HIS A 110 -1.27 7.81 -22.54
N ASP A 111 0.06 7.84 -22.44
CA ASP A 111 0.97 8.05 -23.58
C ASP A 111 0.90 6.90 -24.60
N ARG A 112 0.58 5.68 -24.12
CA ARG A 112 0.34 4.51 -25.01
C ARG A 112 -1.09 4.42 -25.53
N GLY A 113 -1.98 5.33 -25.12
CA GLY A 113 -3.40 5.29 -25.48
C GLY A 113 -4.18 4.13 -24.84
N GLU A 114 -3.64 3.51 -23.79
CA GLU A 114 -4.29 2.44 -23.02
C GLU A 114 -5.34 3.00 -22.06
N LEU A 115 -5.07 4.19 -21.53
CA LEU A 115 -5.91 4.87 -20.55
C LEU A 115 -6.38 6.23 -21.05
N VAL A 116 -7.58 6.62 -20.63
CA VAL A 116 -8.13 7.99 -20.77
C VAL A 116 -8.08 8.66 -19.41
N VAL A 117 -7.10 9.52 -19.20
CA VAL A 117 -6.88 10.24 -17.93
C VAL A 117 -6.75 11.74 -18.22
N PRO A 118 -7.81 12.53 -17.98
CA PRO A 118 -7.79 13.97 -18.26
C PRO A 118 -6.80 14.75 -17.39
N ASP A 119 -6.68 14.37 -16.12
CA ASP A 119 -5.75 14.96 -15.16
C ASP A 119 -5.06 13.84 -14.37
N ILE A 120 -3.80 13.59 -14.70
CA ILE A 120 -2.98 12.55 -14.11
C ILE A 120 -2.70 12.83 -12.64
N ASN A 121 -2.44 14.07 -12.26
CA ASN A 121 -2.11 14.41 -10.88
C ASN A 121 -3.31 14.20 -9.95
N SER A 122 -4.46 14.74 -10.33
CA SER A 122 -5.69 14.58 -9.56
C SER A 122 -6.15 13.12 -9.51
N THR A 123 -6.02 12.38 -10.63
CA THR A 123 -6.37 10.96 -10.69
C THR A 123 -5.45 10.13 -9.79
N ALA A 124 -4.13 10.35 -9.84
CA ALA A 124 -3.18 9.66 -8.96
C ALA A 124 -3.46 9.92 -7.48
N TYR A 125 -3.77 11.18 -7.13
CA TYR A 125 -4.12 11.54 -5.76
C TYR A 125 -5.42 10.87 -5.30
N LEU A 126 -6.45 10.87 -6.14
CA LEU A 126 -7.71 10.19 -5.87
C LEU A 126 -7.50 8.69 -5.65
N LEU A 127 -6.73 8.03 -6.51
CA LEU A 127 -6.40 6.61 -6.38
C LEU A 127 -5.66 6.32 -5.09
N LEU A 128 -4.64 7.12 -4.76
CA LEU A 128 -3.90 6.98 -3.49
C LEU A 128 -4.85 7.03 -2.29
N LYS A 129 -5.73 8.03 -2.24
CA LYS A 129 -6.69 8.18 -1.13
C LYS A 129 -7.71 7.06 -1.10
N SER A 130 -8.18 6.61 -2.26
CA SER A 130 -9.10 5.48 -2.37
C SER A 130 -8.47 4.17 -1.91
N PHE A 131 -7.22 3.88 -2.31
CA PHE A 131 -6.50 2.68 -1.88
C PHE A 131 -6.31 2.68 -0.36
N LYS A 132 -5.92 3.83 0.20
CA LYS A 132 -5.78 3.98 1.65
C LYS A 132 -7.09 3.82 2.42
N SER A 133 -8.20 4.25 1.87
CA SER A 133 -9.50 4.03 2.52
C SER A 133 -9.83 2.53 2.66
N LEU A 134 -9.33 1.70 1.74
CA LEU A 134 -9.47 0.25 1.78
C LEU A 134 -8.54 -0.45 2.80
N GLU A 135 -7.60 0.27 3.44
CA GLU A 135 -6.80 -0.25 4.54
C GLU A 135 -7.59 -0.35 5.86
N ALA A 136 -8.59 0.51 6.03
CA ALA A 136 -9.30 0.69 7.28
C ALA A 136 -9.80 -0.61 7.95
N PRO A 137 -10.39 -1.59 7.22
CA PRO A 137 -10.82 -2.86 7.81
C PRO A 137 -9.68 -3.71 8.39
N TYR A 138 -8.45 -3.53 7.90
CA TYR A 138 -7.28 -4.24 8.44
C TYR A 138 -6.67 -3.53 9.65
N ILE A 139 -6.69 -2.20 9.66
CA ILE A 139 -6.06 -1.37 10.70
C ILE A 139 -6.99 -1.15 11.87
N ASN A 140 -8.26 -0.84 11.61
CA ASN A 140 -9.25 -0.50 12.62
C ASN A 140 -10.20 -1.70 12.85
N ARG A 141 -9.93 -2.50 13.86
CA ARG A 141 -10.82 -3.60 14.29
C ARG A 141 -12.21 -3.15 14.71
N TYR A 142 -12.46 -1.86 14.82
CA TYR A 142 -13.74 -1.27 15.23
C TYR A 142 -14.77 -1.12 14.11
N HIS A 143 -14.40 -1.34 12.85
CA HIS A 143 -15.36 -1.33 11.74
C HIS A 143 -15.91 -2.73 11.47
N HIS A 144 -16.71 -3.23 12.42
CA HIS A 144 -17.55 -4.43 12.22
C HIS A 144 -18.73 -4.21 11.26
N GLU A 145 -18.78 -3.07 10.55
CA GLU A 145 -19.90 -2.77 9.65
C GLU A 145 -19.90 -3.67 8.40
N TYR A 146 -18.73 -4.20 8.01
CA TYR A 146 -18.62 -5.05 6.82
C TYR A 146 -17.98 -6.39 7.17
N GLY A 147 -18.66 -7.49 6.84
CA GLY A 147 -18.07 -8.82 6.87
C GLY A 147 -16.95 -8.97 5.84
N LYS A 148 -16.14 -10.02 5.95
CA LYS A 148 -15.05 -10.33 5.02
C LYS A 148 -15.52 -10.40 3.56
N GLU A 149 -16.71 -10.96 3.32
CA GLU A 149 -17.29 -11.09 1.98
C GLU A 149 -17.69 -9.74 1.40
N ASP A 150 -18.30 -8.86 2.21
CA ASP A 150 -18.67 -7.51 1.78
C ASP A 150 -17.44 -6.68 1.43
N TYR A 151 -16.37 -6.83 2.19
CA TYR A 151 -15.11 -6.17 1.91
C TYR A 151 -14.48 -6.64 0.58
N LEU A 152 -14.51 -7.93 0.28
CA LEU A 152 -14.07 -8.45 -1.02
C LEU A 152 -14.91 -7.92 -2.18
N ARG A 153 -16.22 -7.72 -1.98
CA ARG A 153 -17.11 -7.08 -2.95
C ARG A 153 -16.74 -5.62 -3.19
N ILE A 154 -16.37 -4.87 -2.13
CA ILE A 154 -15.91 -3.48 -2.25
C ILE A 154 -14.62 -3.40 -3.07
N ILE A 155 -13.65 -4.27 -2.81
CA ILE A 155 -12.41 -4.34 -3.60
C ILE A 155 -12.72 -4.68 -5.07
N ALA A 156 -13.59 -5.65 -5.32
CA ALA A 156 -14.00 -6.02 -6.67
C ALA A 156 -14.70 -4.87 -7.40
N ALA A 157 -15.58 -4.13 -6.72
CA ALA A 157 -16.24 -2.95 -7.25
C ALA A 157 -15.22 -1.84 -7.60
N MET A 158 -14.25 -1.58 -6.73
CA MET A 158 -13.17 -0.63 -7.01
C MET A 158 -12.41 -1.01 -8.29
N LYS A 159 -12.00 -2.27 -8.41
CA LYS A 159 -11.31 -2.78 -9.60
C LYS A 159 -12.15 -2.62 -10.87
N GLN A 160 -13.44 -2.88 -10.79
CA GLN A 160 -14.36 -2.70 -11.91
C GLN A 160 -14.48 -1.23 -12.31
N LEU A 161 -14.64 -0.31 -11.34
CA LEU A 161 -14.68 1.12 -11.59
C LEU A 161 -13.40 1.62 -12.27
N LEU A 162 -12.23 1.20 -11.78
CA LEU A 162 -10.94 1.56 -12.39
C LEU A 162 -10.85 1.08 -13.84
N ARG A 163 -11.22 -0.17 -14.08
CA ARG A 163 -11.20 -0.76 -15.44
C ARG A 163 -12.14 -0.04 -16.38
N GLN A 164 -13.38 0.19 -15.98
CA GLN A 164 -14.40 0.81 -16.81
C GLN A 164 -14.17 2.32 -16.98
N GLY A 165 -13.69 3.01 -15.94
CA GLY A 165 -13.52 4.46 -15.94
C GLY A 165 -12.22 4.94 -16.58
N LEU A 166 -11.17 4.13 -16.58
CA LEU A 166 -9.86 4.55 -17.08
C LEU A 166 -9.47 3.93 -18.40
N THR A 167 -9.98 2.74 -18.76
CA THR A 167 -9.58 2.07 -20.03
C THR A 167 -10.09 2.84 -21.24
N ASN A 168 -9.23 3.01 -22.24
CA ASN A 168 -9.62 3.58 -23.53
C ASN A 168 -10.38 2.55 -24.36
N HIS A 169 -11.71 2.60 -24.32
CA HIS A 169 -12.58 1.68 -25.05
C HIS A 169 -12.55 1.87 -26.59
N ALA A 170 -12.04 3.00 -27.09
CA ALA A 170 -11.89 3.23 -28.52
C ALA A 170 -10.82 2.33 -29.16
N ASN A 171 -9.88 1.82 -28.38
CA ASN A 171 -8.81 0.92 -28.83
C ASN A 171 -9.12 -0.58 -28.66
N THR A 172 -10.26 -0.94 -28.07
CA THR A 172 -10.70 -2.33 -28.01
C THR A 172 -11.20 -2.76 -29.38
N LYS A 173 -10.37 -3.47 -30.15
CA LYS A 173 -10.82 -4.13 -31.40
C LYS A 173 -12.02 -5.03 -31.07
N PRO A 174 -13.11 -4.97 -31.83
CA PRO A 174 -14.19 -5.94 -31.64
C PRO A 174 -13.59 -7.34 -31.83
N ILE A 175 -13.85 -8.22 -30.85
CA ILE A 175 -13.56 -9.65 -30.98
C ILE A 175 -14.46 -10.12 -32.13
N THR A 176 -13.88 -10.31 -33.31
CA THR A 176 -14.54 -10.93 -34.46
C THR A 176 -14.86 -12.36 -34.02
N GLN A 177 -16.16 -12.67 -33.98
CA GLN A 177 -16.68 -14.02 -33.75
C GLN A 177 -16.26 -14.92 -34.90
#